data_ea6b32094d6a93116a28c384fdf625fa
#
_entry.id   ea6b32094d6a93116a28c384fdf625fa
#
_cell.length_a   1.000
_cell.length_b   1.000
_cell.length_c   1.000
_cell.angle_alpha   90.00
_cell.angle_beta   90.00
_cell.angle_gamma   90.00
#
_symmetry.space_group_name_H-M   'P 1'
#
loop_
_entity.id
_entity.type
_entity.pdbx_description
1 polymer ?
#
loop_
_entity_poly.entity_id
_entity_poly.type
_entity_poly.pdbx_seq_one_letter_code
_entity_poly.pdbx_strand_id
1 'polypeptide(L)'
;MTAILHPDGRYRCPWPKNDPLYLAYHDEEWGVPERDDRALFEKLLLDGFQAGLSWITILRKRDNFRRAFDGFAPQTIARYGTRKIEALMNDAGIVRNRAKIEGAVLSARGYLDIMEKGPGFSTLLWNFVDGEPVVNHRRSIAEIPAETPVSRAVSKELASRGFKFVGPTIVYAFMQAVGMVNDHLVKCHCHPDHAAK
;
A
#
# COMPACT_ATOMS: atom_id res chain seq x y z
N MET A 1 -5.75 -21.13 -5.71
CA MET A 1 -4.43 -21.52 -5.13
C MET A 1 -4.52 -21.35 -3.61
N THR A 2 -4.04 -22.35 -2.86
CA THR A 2 -3.96 -22.36 -1.39
C THR A 2 -2.55 -22.00 -0.92
N ALA A 3 -2.32 -21.90 0.38
CA ALA A 3 -1.00 -21.72 0.94
C ALA A 3 -0.03 -22.83 0.53
N ILE A 4 1.24 -22.50 0.33
CA ILE A 4 2.29 -23.37 -0.19
C ILE A 4 3.32 -23.60 0.94
N LEU A 5 3.73 -24.88 1.11
CA LEU A 5 4.83 -25.24 2.02
C LEU A 5 6.16 -24.86 1.38
N HIS A 6 6.97 -24.10 2.09
CA HIS A 6 8.32 -23.71 1.68
C HIS A 6 9.40 -24.62 2.31
N PRO A 7 10.64 -24.62 1.77
CA PRO A 7 11.73 -25.49 2.28
C PRO A 7 12.09 -25.24 3.74
N ASP A 8 11.78 -24.07 4.30
CA ASP A 8 11.97 -23.75 5.72
C ASP A 8 10.87 -24.30 6.64
N GLY A 9 9.95 -25.11 6.11
CA GLY A 9 8.85 -25.74 6.85
C GLY A 9 7.66 -24.81 7.10
N ARG A 10 7.66 -23.56 6.61
CA ARG A 10 6.57 -22.60 6.79
C ARG A 10 5.60 -22.62 5.62
N TYR A 11 4.31 -22.52 5.91
CA TYR A 11 3.28 -22.26 4.91
C TYR A 11 3.18 -20.77 4.66
N ARG A 12 3.15 -20.35 3.38
CA ARG A 12 2.95 -18.95 2.96
C ARG A 12 1.84 -18.82 1.91
N CYS A 13 1.29 -17.65 1.78
CA CYS A 13 0.44 -17.32 0.63
C CYS A 13 1.21 -17.58 -0.67
N PRO A 14 0.53 -17.99 -1.78
CA PRO A 14 1.25 -18.46 -2.98
C PRO A 14 1.84 -17.35 -3.84
N TRP A 15 1.44 -16.07 -3.63
CA TRP A 15 1.82 -14.97 -4.50
C TRP A 15 3.30 -14.52 -4.41
N PRO A 16 4.05 -14.66 -3.28
CA PRO A 16 5.48 -14.32 -3.26
C PRO A 16 6.34 -15.29 -4.07
N LYS A 17 5.84 -16.50 -4.33
CA LYS A 17 6.61 -17.59 -4.96
C LYS A 17 7.89 -17.86 -4.15
N ASN A 18 9.06 -17.89 -4.85
CA ASN A 18 10.37 -18.12 -4.24
C ASN A 18 11.30 -16.90 -4.36
N ASP A 19 10.76 -15.70 -4.62
CA ASP A 19 11.56 -14.48 -4.67
C ASP A 19 11.91 -14.03 -3.24
N PRO A 20 13.19 -13.96 -2.84
CA PRO A 20 13.58 -13.67 -1.46
C PRO A 20 13.07 -12.31 -0.96
N LEU A 21 13.11 -11.28 -1.83
CA LEU A 21 12.62 -9.94 -1.47
C LEU A 21 11.11 -9.95 -1.26
N TYR A 22 10.40 -10.72 -2.08
CA TYR A 22 8.95 -10.80 -2.00
C TYR A 22 8.49 -11.65 -0.80
N LEU A 23 9.28 -12.69 -0.44
CA LEU A 23 9.06 -13.48 0.78
C LEU A 23 9.27 -12.64 2.04
N ALA A 24 10.35 -11.86 2.10
CA ALA A 24 10.60 -10.96 3.22
C ALA A 24 9.45 -9.93 3.38
N TYR A 25 9.04 -9.31 2.29
CA TYR A 25 7.88 -8.40 2.31
C TYR A 25 6.59 -9.07 2.81
N HIS A 26 6.32 -10.31 2.37
CA HIS A 26 5.17 -11.08 2.82
C HIS A 26 5.21 -11.40 4.31
N ASP A 27 6.39 -11.79 4.81
CA ASP A 27 6.54 -12.27 6.19
C ASP A 27 6.64 -11.13 7.21
N GLU A 28 7.14 -9.96 6.81
CA GLU A 28 7.54 -8.90 7.72
C GLU A 28 6.71 -7.60 7.59
N GLU A 29 6.09 -7.36 6.43
CA GLU A 29 5.40 -6.10 6.17
C GLU A 29 3.91 -6.30 5.85
N TRP A 30 3.58 -7.19 4.92
CA TRP A 30 2.21 -7.34 4.43
C TRP A 30 1.27 -7.90 5.49
N GLY A 31 0.18 -7.17 5.79
CA GLY A 31 -0.78 -7.53 6.84
C GLY A 31 -0.36 -7.11 8.25
N VAL A 32 0.79 -6.45 8.41
CA VAL A 32 1.23 -5.88 9.69
C VAL A 32 0.61 -4.49 9.86
N PRO A 33 -0.07 -4.19 10.98
CA PRO A 33 -0.69 -2.89 11.21
C PRO A 33 0.31 -1.73 11.21
N GLU A 34 0.18 -0.82 10.25
CA GLU A 34 0.94 0.41 10.16
C GLU A 34 0.05 1.57 10.63
N ARG A 35 0.58 2.44 11.50
CA ARG A 35 -0.17 3.58 12.05
C ARG A 35 0.57 4.91 11.92
N ASP A 36 1.81 4.90 11.41
CA ASP A 36 2.53 6.13 11.13
C ASP A 36 1.95 6.82 9.89
N ASP A 37 1.54 8.07 10.06
CA ASP A 37 0.90 8.87 9.01
C ASP A 37 1.73 8.92 7.73
N ARG A 38 3.05 9.05 7.85
CA ARG A 38 3.95 9.19 6.71
C ARG A 38 4.22 7.85 6.03
N ALA A 39 4.37 6.78 6.79
CA ALA A 39 4.51 5.43 6.25
C ALA A 39 3.26 5.02 5.47
N LEU A 40 2.07 5.32 5.98
CA LEU A 40 0.80 5.14 5.29
C LEU A 40 0.72 5.95 3.99
N PHE A 41 1.18 7.21 4.01
CA PHE A 41 1.22 8.06 2.81
C PHE A 41 2.19 7.51 1.77
N GLU A 42 3.42 7.13 2.15
CA GLU A 42 4.40 6.49 1.27
C GLU A 42 3.80 5.25 0.61
N LYS A 43 3.21 4.36 1.42
CA LYS A 43 2.64 3.10 0.92
C LYS A 43 1.50 3.35 -0.06
N LEU A 44 0.59 4.28 0.25
CA LEU A 44 -0.52 4.61 -0.65
C LEU A 44 -0.04 5.14 -2.01
N LEU A 45 0.98 6.00 -2.02
CA LEU A 45 1.57 6.47 -3.29
C LEU A 45 2.21 5.32 -4.08
N LEU A 46 2.95 4.43 -3.42
CA LEU A 46 3.58 3.28 -4.07
C LEU A 46 2.53 2.33 -4.67
N ASP A 47 1.40 2.09 -3.98
CA ASP A 47 0.27 1.30 -4.52
C ASP A 47 -0.38 2.01 -5.72
N GLY A 48 -0.49 3.33 -5.68
CA GLY A 48 -0.91 4.12 -6.84
C GLY A 48 0.05 3.96 -8.03
N PHE A 49 1.36 3.93 -7.79
CA PHE A 49 2.35 3.65 -8.84
C PHE A 49 2.28 2.21 -9.36
N GLN A 50 1.83 1.26 -8.54
CA GLN A 50 1.62 -0.13 -8.95
C GLN A 50 0.51 -0.28 -10.00
N ALA A 51 -0.50 0.58 -10.05
CA ALA A 51 -1.64 0.41 -10.96
C ALA A 51 -1.21 0.02 -12.38
N GLY A 52 -1.67 -1.15 -12.84
CA GLY A 52 -1.28 -1.77 -14.12
C GLY A 52 0.07 -2.51 -14.12
N LEU A 53 0.71 -2.67 -12.95
CA LEU A 53 2.00 -3.37 -12.78
C LEU A 53 1.88 -4.42 -11.66
N SER A 54 2.91 -5.25 -11.50
CA SER A 54 3.03 -6.15 -10.35
C SER A 54 3.67 -5.44 -9.15
N TRP A 55 3.25 -5.81 -7.92
CA TRP A 55 3.84 -5.24 -6.71
C TRP A 55 5.35 -5.46 -6.61
N ILE A 56 5.85 -6.63 -6.98
CA ILE A 56 7.30 -6.90 -6.97
C ILE A 56 8.09 -5.91 -7.84
N THR A 57 7.50 -5.36 -8.90
CA THR A 57 8.14 -4.33 -9.73
C THR A 57 8.33 -3.03 -8.93
N ILE A 58 7.34 -2.64 -8.14
CA ILE A 58 7.42 -1.46 -7.27
C ILE A 58 8.36 -1.74 -6.10
N LEU A 59 8.24 -2.89 -5.47
CA LEU A 59 9.07 -3.29 -4.33
C LEU A 59 10.57 -3.23 -4.66
N ARG A 60 10.97 -3.73 -5.83
CA ARG A 60 12.37 -3.64 -6.32
C ARG A 60 12.83 -2.20 -6.60
N LYS A 61 11.91 -1.28 -6.83
CA LYS A 61 12.19 0.13 -7.09
C LYS A 61 11.96 1.02 -5.85
N ARG A 62 11.53 0.47 -4.73
CA ARG A 62 11.09 1.22 -3.54
C ARG A 62 12.15 2.22 -3.06
N ASP A 63 13.40 1.81 -2.95
CA ASP A 63 14.48 2.71 -2.51
C ASP A 63 14.79 3.80 -3.54
N ASN A 64 14.64 3.49 -4.82
CA ASN A 64 14.74 4.51 -5.87
C ASN A 64 13.61 5.52 -5.78
N PHE A 65 12.36 5.04 -5.54
CA PHE A 65 11.24 5.92 -5.28
C PHE A 65 11.48 6.81 -4.06
N ARG A 66 11.97 6.26 -2.95
CA ARG A 66 12.30 7.05 -1.75
C ARG A 66 13.28 8.17 -2.06
N ARG A 67 14.36 7.88 -2.79
CA ARG A 67 15.34 8.91 -3.22
C ARG A 67 14.72 9.93 -4.17
N ALA A 68 14.01 9.48 -5.18
CA ALA A 68 13.42 10.32 -6.22
C ALA A 68 12.34 11.26 -5.68
N PHE A 69 11.54 10.80 -4.71
CA PHE A 69 10.45 11.54 -4.07
C PHE A 69 10.84 12.16 -2.71
N ASP A 70 12.13 12.46 -2.53
CA ASP A 70 12.67 13.17 -1.34
C ASP A 70 12.18 12.51 -0.02
N GLY A 71 12.29 11.16 0.05
CA GLY A 71 11.89 10.34 1.18
C GLY A 71 10.37 10.38 1.44
N PHE A 72 9.56 10.63 0.43
CA PHE A 72 8.12 10.81 0.54
C PHE A 72 7.70 11.89 1.54
N ALA A 73 8.49 12.98 1.65
CA ALA A 73 8.14 14.14 2.47
C ALA A 73 6.95 14.90 1.83
N PRO A 74 5.74 14.88 2.41
CA PRO A 74 4.56 15.44 1.76
C PRO A 74 4.69 16.94 1.48
N GLN A 75 5.34 17.68 2.40
CA GLN A 75 5.58 19.12 2.26
C GLN A 75 6.47 19.45 1.05
N THR A 76 7.42 18.57 0.74
CA THR A 76 8.31 18.71 -0.39
C THR A 76 7.60 18.33 -1.68
N ILE A 77 6.92 17.18 -1.71
CA ILE A 77 6.19 16.68 -2.89
C ILE A 77 5.10 17.66 -3.32
N ALA A 78 4.33 18.23 -2.38
CA ALA A 78 3.26 19.19 -2.66
C ALA A 78 3.72 20.44 -3.43
N ARG A 79 5.04 20.74 -3.39
CA ARG A 79 5.69 21.89 -4.05
C ARG A 79 6.41 21.54 -5.34
N TYR A 80 6.37 20.30 -5.81
CA TYR A 80 7.02 19.94 -7.06
C TYR A 80 6.47 20.76 -8.23
N GLY A 81 7.36 21.50 -8.87
CA GLY A 81 7.08 22.23 -10.10
C GLY A 81 7.54 21.44 -11.32
N THR A 82 7.35 22.05 -12.51
CA THR A 82 7.65 21.44 -13.81
C THR A 82 9.07 20.84 -13.87
N ARG A 83 10.08 21.56 -13.38
CA ARG A 83 11.48 21.08 -13.42
C ARG A 83 11.67 19.74 -12.67
N LYS A 84 11.06 19.57 -11.49
CA LYS A 84 11.16 18.33 -10.71
C LYS A 84 10.36 17.20 -11.40
N ILE A 85 9.17 17.52 -11.93
CA ILE A 85 8.34 16.55 -12.66
C ILE A 85 9.09 16.01 -13.88
N GLU A 86 9.74 16.89 -14.68
CA GLU A 86 10.58 16.48 -15.82
C GLU A 86 11.77 15.62 -15.38
N ALA A 87 12.44 15.98 -14.28
CA ALA A 87 13.50 15.15 -13.72
C ALA A 87 13.02 13.75 -13.36
N LEU A 88 11.84 13.62 -12.72
CA LEU A 88 11.22 12.33 -12.38
C LEU A 88 10.83 11.54 -13.65
N MET A 89 10.36 12.21 -14.70
CA MET A 89 10.05 11.57 -15.98
C MET A 89 11.29 11.00 -16.69
N ASN A 90 12.48 11.51 -16.39
CA ASN A 90 13.75 11.02 -16.92
C ASN A 90 14.45 10.01 -16.01
N ASP A 91 13.92 9.76 -14.79
CA ASP A 91 14.51 8.81 -13.85
C ASP A 91 14.08 7.37 -14.16
N ALA A 92 14.97 6.56 -14.73
CA ALA A 92 14.72 5.13 -15.01
C ALA A 92 14.58 4.28 -13.72
N GLY A 93 14.98 4.80 -12.57
CA GLY A 93 14.87 4.14 -11.28
C GLY A 93 13.41 3.99 -10.80
N ILE A 94 12.49 4.79 -11.32
CA ILE A 94 11.07 4.77 -10.95
C ILE A 94 10.17 4.38 -12.13
N VAL A 95 8.86 4.32 -11.89
CA VAL A 95 7.85 4.19 -12.95
C VAL A 95 7.60 5.57 -13.56
N ARG A 96 8.06 5.77 -14.80
CA ARG A 96 7.96 7.03 -15.53
C ARG A 96 6.56 7.21 -16.13
N ASN A 97 5.64 7.72 -15.34
CA ASN A 97 4.29 8.02 -15.76
C ASN A 97 3.90 9.41 -15.23
N ARG A 98 3.74 10.36 -16.15
CA ARG A 98 3.46 11.77 -15.82
C ARG A 98 2.20 11.92 -14.95
N ALA A 99 1.12 11.26 -15.32
CA ALA A 99 -0.13 11.37 -14.58
C ALA A 99 0.01 10.86 -13.14
N LYS A 100 0.80 9.79 -12.91
CA LYS A 100 1.08 9.26 -11.56
C LYS A 100 1.98 10.20 -10.75
N ILE A 101 3.00 10.80 -11.39
CA ILE A 101 3.89 11.77 -10.74
C ILE A 101 3.11 13.04 -10.35
N GLU A 102 2.32 13.60 -11.25
CA GLU A 102 1.46 14.75 -10.96
C GLU A 102 0.38 14.39 -9.93
N GLY A 103 -0.17 13.17 -10.02
CA GLY A 103 -1.10 12.63 -9.03
C GLY A 103 -0.51 12.55 -7.63
N ALA A 104 0.78 12.21 -7.50
CA ALA A 104 1.47 12.22 -6.20
C ALA A 104 1.54 13.63 -5.60
N VAL A 105 1.73 14.67 -6.43
CA VAL A 105 1.71 16.06 -5.97
C VAL A 105 0.33 16.46 -5.43
N LEU A 106 -0.73 16.08 -6.13
CA LEU A 106 -2.11 16.35 -5.67
C LEU A 106 -2.42 15.56 -4.39
N SER A 107 -2.03 14.31 -4.31
CA SER A 107 -2.20 13.48 -3.11
C SER A 107 -1.44 14.04 -1.90
N ALA A 108 -0.24 14.60 -2.12
CA ALA A 108 0.51 15.25 -1.05
C ALA A 108 -0.19 16.50 -0.49
N ARG A 109 -0.85 17.28 -1.36
CA ARG A 109 -1.67 18.42 -0.93
C ARG A 109 -2.89 17.98 -0.13
N GLY A 110 -3.59 16.94 -0.59
CA GLY A 110 -4.71 16.34 0.14
C GLY A 110 -4.29 15.78 1.51
N TYR A 111 -3.13 15.12 1.57
CA TYR A 111 -2.56 14.67 2.84
C TYR A 111 -2.30 15.81 3.81
N LEU A 112 -1.66 16.90 3.36
CA LEU A 112 -1.37 18.06 4.20
C LEU A 112 -2.66 18.72 4.71
N ASP A 113 -3.71 18.80 3.88
CA ASP A 113 -5.01 19.32 4.30
C ASP A 113 -5.66 18.45 5.39
N ILE A 114 -5.53 17.13 5.31
CA ILE A 114 -5.99 16.20 6.35
C ILE A 114 -5.20 16.41 7.65
N MET A 115 -3.89 16.56 7.58
CA MET A 115 -3.04 16.76 8.75
C MET A 115 -3.29 18.12 9.44
N GLU A 116 -3.59 19.16 8.67
CA GLU A 116 -3.82 20.51 9.18
C GLU A 116 -5.23 20.71 9.74
N LYS A 117 -6.24 20.17 9.07
CA LYS A 117 -7.67 20.44 9.34
C LYS A 117 -8.46 19.25 9.84
N GLY A 118 -7.86 18.07 9.78
CA GLY A 118 -8.53 16.82 10.11
C GLY A 118 -7.94 16.10 11.33
N PRO A 119 -8.33 14.84 11.52
CA PRO A 119 -7.90 14.04 12.68
C PRO A 119 -6.48 13.47 12.56
N GLY A 120 -5.79 13.70 11.43
CA GLY A 120 -4.58 12.99 11.02
C GLY A 120 -4.89 11.88 10.02
N PHE A 121 -3.89 11.51 9.21
CA PHE A 121 -4.10 10.58 8.09
C PHE A 121 -4.37 9.15 8.56
N SER A 122 -3.61 8.70 9.55
CA SER A 122 -3.80 7.37 10.18
C SER A 122 -5.19 7.26 10.79
N THR A 123 -5.59 8.23 11.61
CA THR A 123 -6.91 8.24 12.25
C THR A 123 -8.03 8.22 11.20
N LEU A 124 -7.91 9.04 10.14
CA LEU A 124 -8.88 9.05 9.06
C LEU A 124 -9.06 7.66 8.43
N LEU A 125 -7.96 6.97 8.14
CA LEU A 125 -7.99 5.66 7.50
C LEU A 125 -8.51 4.57 8.45
N TRP A 126 -7.94 4.48 9.65
CA TRP A 126 -8.27 3.43 10.61
C TRP A 126 -9.71 3.50 11.12
N ASN A 127 -10.36 4.67 11.10
CA ASN A 127 -11.77 4.81 11.44
C ASN A 127 -12.70 4.02 10.50
N PHE A 128 -12.29 3.69 9.27
CA PHE A 128 -13.08 2.85 8.37
C PHE A 128 -13.13 1.36 8.77
N VAL A 129 -12.31 0.97 9.71
CA VAL A 129 -12.24 -0.40 10.26
C VAL A 129 -12.33 -0.37 11.80
N ASP A 130 -12.98 0.64 12.37
CA ASP A 130 -13.19 0.83 13.82
C ASP A 130 -11.90 0.81 14.64
N GLY A 131 -10.78 1.21 14.03
CA GLY A 131 -9.46 1.28 14.65
C GLY A 131 -8.72 -0.05 14.76
N GLU A 132 -9.31 -1.17 14.36
CA GLU A 132 -8.74 -2.51 14.54
C GLU A 132 -8.63 -3.27 13.20
N PRO A 133 -7.61 -4.16 13.05
CA PRO A 133 -7.48 -5.00 11.87
C PRO A 133 -8.68 -5.90 11.63
N VAL A 134 -9.19 -5.92 10.41
CA VAL A 134 -10.19 -6.90 9.98
C VAL A 134 -9.48 -8.18 9.59
N VAL A 135 -9.61 -9.24 10.39
CA VAL A 135 -9.00 -10.54 10.11
C VAL A 135 -9.96 -11.43 9.34
N ASN A 136 -9.58 -11.83 8.13
CA ASN A 136 -10.36 -12.73 7.29
C ASN A 136 -9.79 -14.16 7.35
N HIS A 137 -10.67 -15.17 7.31
CA HIS A 137 -10.29 -16.59 7.35
C HIS A 137 -10.40 -17.23 5.97
N ARG A 138 -9.58 -16.73 5.01
CA ARG A 138 -9.56 -17.22 3.61
C ARG A 138 -8.73 -18.50 3.50
N ARG A 139 -9.24 -19.48 2.75
CA ARG A 139 -8.54 -20.76 2.49
C ARG A 139 -7.80 -20.76 1.16
N SER A 140 -8.19 -19.88 0.25
CA SER A 140 -7.59 -19.75 -1.07
C SER A 140 -7.60 -18.30 -1.57
N ILE A 141 -6.70 -17.97 -2.50
CA ILE A 141 -6.64 -16.66 -3.15
C ILE A 141 -7.94 -16.32 -3.91
N ALA A 142 -8.67 -17.33 -4.39
CA ALA A 142 -9.93 -17.11 -5.10
C ALA A 142 -11.05 -16.53 -4.21
N GLU A 143 -10.91 -16.65 -2.91
CA GLU A 143 -11.87 -16.09 -1.94
C GLU A 143 -11.59 -14.62 -1.61
N ILE A 144 -10.42 -14.11 -1.99
CA ILE A 144 -10.04 -12.71 -1.75
C ILE A 144 -10.69 -11.85 -2.84
N PRO A 145 -11.57 -10.90 -2.48
CA PRO A 145 -12.21 -10.04 -3.47
C PRO A 145 -11.21 -9.01 -4.02
N ALA A 146 -11.48 -8.49 -5.20
CA ALA A 146 -10.69 -7.40 -5.77
C ALA A 146 -10.92 -6.07 -5.03
N GLU A 147 -12.09 -5.88 -4.42
CA GLU A 147 -12.49 -4.71 -3.65
C GLU A 147 -13.62 -5.06 -2.67
N THR A 148 -13.85 -4.21 -1.69
CA THR A 148 -14.90 -4.37 -0.67
C THR A 148 -15.75 -3.11 -0.54
N PRO A 149 -16.92 -3.15 0.14
CA PRO A 149 -17.66 -1.92 0.47
C PRO A 149 -16.80 -0.89 1.23
N VAL A 150 -15.95 -1.36 2.15
CA VAL A 150 -15.04 -0.49 2.91
C VAL A 150 -13.99 0.14 2.00
N SER A 151 -13.32 -0.64 1.14
CA SER A 151 -12.32 -0.08 0.23
C SER A 151 -12.92 0.92 -0.77
N ARG A 152 -14.18 0.73 -1.18
CA ARG A 152 -14.93 1.73 -1.97
C ARG A 152 -15.19 3.02 -1.19
N ALA A 153 -15.55 2.90 0.10
CA ALA A 153 -15.77 4.07 0.95
C ALA A 153 -14.47 4.87 1.17
N VAL A 154 -13.37 4.18 1.50
CA VAL A 154 -12.04 4.80 1.64
C VAL A 154 -11.59 5.45 0.32
N SER A 155 -11.76 4.75 -0.80
CA SER A 155 -11.46 5.28 -2.14
C SER A 155 -12.21 6.57 -2.43
N LYS A 156 -13.51 6.62 -2.15
CA LYS A 156 -14.35 7.79 -2.32
C LYS A 156 -13.89 8.95 -1.45
N GLU A 157 -13.60 8.69 -0.19
CA GLU A 157 -13.11 9.70 0.77
C GLU A 157 -11.77 10.29 0.31
N LEU A 158 -10.78 9.45 -0.02
CA LEU A 158 -9.49 9.91 -0.52
C LEU A 158 -9.62 10.70 -1.82
N ALA A 159 -10.43 10.23 -2.77
CA ALA A 159 -10.67 10.92 -4.03
C ALA A 159 -11.31 12.30 -3.82
N SER A 160 -12.26 12.44 -2.89
CA SER A 160 -12.91 13.71 -2.56
C SER A 160 -11.93 14.74 -1.98
N ARG A 161 -10.84 14.26 -1.36
CA ARG A 161 -9.74 15.08 -0.82
C ARG A 161 -8.60 15.33 -1.83
N GLY A 162 -8.82 14.98 -3.10
CA GLY A 162 -7.88 15.26 -4.18
C GLY A 162 -6.81 14.20 -4.41
N PHE A 163 -6.81 13.08 -3.67
CA PHE A 163 -5.90 11.97 -3.95
C PHE A 163 -6.17 11.38 -5.34
N LYS A 164 -5.10 10.91 -5.98
CA LYS A 164 -5.13 10.29 -7.30
C LYS A 164 -4.62 8.86 -7.25
N PHE A 165 -5.07 8.04 -8.20
CA PHE A 165 -4.73 6.61 -8.27
C PHE A 165 -5.12 5.84 -6.99
N VAL A 166 -6.25 6.19 -6.42
CA VAL A 166 -6.85 5.58 -5.22
C VAL A 166 -8.16 4.87 -5.54
N GLY A 167 -8.24 4.19 -6.68
CA GLY A 167 -9.41 3.36 -7.03
C GLY A 167 -9.62 2.23 -6.01
N PRO A 168 -10.85 1.69 -5.87
CA PRO A 168 -11.21 0.78 -4.78
C PRO A 168 -10.36 -0.50 -4.74
N THR A 169 -9.92 -1.02 -5.89
CA THR A 169 -9.02 -2.19 -5.95
C THR A 169 -7.61 -1.85 -5.44
N ILE A 170 -7.10 -0.65 -5.78
CA ILE A 170 -5.80 -0.16 -5.28
C ILE A 170 -5.87 0.07 -3.78
N VAL A 171 -6.96 0.69 -3.32
CA VAL A 171 -7.20 0.93 -1.89
C VAL A 171 -7.33 -0.38 -1.13
N TYR A 172 -7.98 -1.41 -1.68
CA TYR A 172 -8.05 -2.70 -1.02
C TYR A 172 -6.66 -3.35 -0.87
N ALA A 173 -5.85 -3.32 -1.92
CA ALA A 173 -4.45 -3.78 -1.85
C ALA A 173 -3.62 -2.99 -0.83
N PHE A 174 -3.83 -1.68 -0.75
CA PHE A 174 -3.24 -0.83 0.28
C PHE A 174 -3.70 -1.25 1.70
N MET A 175 -5.00 -1.45 1.93
CA MET A 175 -5.54 -1.89 3.22
C MET A 175 -4.96 -3.22 3.68
N GLN A 176 -4.78 -4.17 2.75
CA GLN A 176 -4.08 -5.44 3.02
C GLN A 176 -2.62 -5.20 3.39
N ALA A 177 -1.92 -4.36 2.64
CA ALA A 177 -0.50 -4.12 2.81
C ALA A 177 -0.15 -3.45 4.15
N VAL A 178 -1.03 -2.55 4.63
CA VAL A 178 -0.84 -1.81 5.90
C VAL A 178 -1.58 -2.45 7.08
N GLY A 179 -2.06 -3.66 6.92
CA GLY A 179 -2.68 -4.44 8.00
C GLY A 179 -4.04 -3.94 8.47
N MET A 180 -4.69 -3.00 7.78
CA MET A 180 -6.11 -2.68 8.03
C MET A 180 -7.00 -3.89 7.76
N VAL A 181 -6.59 -4.73 6.82
CA VAL A 181 -7.20 -6.04 6.53
C VAL A 181 -6.09 -7.09 6.52
N ASN A 182 -6.26 -8.15 7.28
CA ASN A 182 -5.39 -9.31 7.21
C ASN A 182 -6.06 -10.39 6.35
N ASP A 183 -5.50 -10.59 5.15
CA ASP A 183 -5.93 -11.60 4.18
C ASP A 183 -4.87 -12.71 3.98
N HIS A 184 -3.96 -12.89 4.95
CA HIS A 184 -3.17 -14.10 4.97
C HIS A 184 -4.09 -15.32 4.98
N LEU A 185 -3.78 -16.31 4.14
CA LEU A 185 -4.57 -17.53 4.12
C LEU A 185 -4.46 -18.25 5.46
N VAL A 186 -5.53 -18.90 5.92
CA VAL A 186 -5.59 -19.57 7.24
C VAL A 186 -4.47 -20.57 7.51
N LYS A 187 -3.82 -21.15 6.48
CA LYS A 187 -2.66 -22.01 6.63
C LYS A 187 -1.32 -21.25 6.59
N CYS A 188 -1.33 -19.97 6.25
CA CYS A 188 -0.11 -19.17 6.21
C CYS A 188 0.40 -18.91 7.63
N HIS A 189 1.72 -19.04 7.85
CA HIS A 189 2.31 -18.81 9.19
C HIS A 189 2.14 -17.37 9.69
N CYS A 190 1.88 -16.39 8.78
CA CYS A 190 1.60 -15.01 9.14
C CYS A 190 0.12 -14.75 9.48
N HIS A 191 -0.77 -15.75 9.34
CA HIS A 191 -2.15 -15.56 9.76
C HIS A 191 -2.23 -15.44 11.28
N PRO A 192 -3.01 -14.51 11.86
CA PRO A 192 -3.10 -14.28 13.30
C PRO A 192 -3.39 -15.53 14.15
N ASP A 193 -4.09 -16.51 13.59
CA ASP A 193 -4.34 -17.80 14.31
C ASP A 193 -3.06 -18.58 14.60
N HIS A 194 -1.94 -18.29 13.93
CA HIS A 194 -0.63 -18.90 14.14
C HIS A 194 0.35 -17.99 14.90
N ALA A 195 -0.03 -16.74 15.19
CA ALA A 195 0.75 -15.90 16.09
C ALA A 195 0.86 -16.62 17.44
N ALA A 196 2.08 -16.80 17.90
CA ALA A 196 2.33 -17.46 19.19
C ALA A 196 1.55 -16.72 20.29
N LYS A 197 0.71 -17.48 21.01
CA LYS A 197 0.02 -17.01 22.20
C LYS A 197 1.01 -16.72 23.30
#